data_4e500520ca3c146992ded996ab2778e4
#
_entry.id   4e500520ca3c146992ded996ab2778e4
#
_cell.length_a   1.000
_cell.length_b   1.000
_cell.length_c   1.000
_cell.angle_alpha   90.00
_cell.angle_beta   90.00
_cell.angle_gamma   90.00
#
_symmetry.space_group_name_H-M   'P 1'
#
loop_
_entity.id
_entity.type
_entity.pdbx_description
1 polymer ?
#
loop_
_entity_poly.entity_id
_entity_poly.type
_entity_poly.pdbx_seq_one_letter_code
_entity_poly.pdbx_strand_id
1 'polypeptide(L)'
;MNFLTNDKLVIVGAGGMIGSNMVQSALMLGLTPNICLYDIFVPGVHGVFDEIQQCAFPGVNVTYTVNPEEAFTGAKYIISSGGAPRKEGMTREDLLKGNCKIAAEFGDNIKKYCPEVEHVVVIFNPADVTALTALIHSGLKPNQLTSLAALDSTRLQQALALEFGVQQDKVTGAHTYGGHGEQMAVFASLVKVDGKPLAEMGLSDERWEEIKHHTVQGGSNIIKLRGRSSFQSPAYNAVKMIEAAMGGEKFTLPAGCYVNHDKLGFKNVMMAMPTTIDKTGVHFTEPTGTEEELASLQKSYEHLCKMRDEIVELGIVPPVAEWKEMNPNL
;
A
#
# COMPACT_ATOMS: atom_id res chain seq x y z
N MET A 1 -8.95 -19.68 18.63
CA MET A 1 -8.03 -18.65 18.15
C MET A 1 -8.38 -17.35 18.87
N ASN A 2 -7.42 -16.56 19.35
CA ASN A 2 -7.73 -15.25 19.92
C ASN A 2 -7.65 -14.24 18.79
N PHE A 3 -8.72 -13.50 18.54
CA PHE A 3 -8.78 -12.47 17.53
C PHE A 3 -8.50 -11.10 18.14
N LEU A 4 -7.86 -10.21 17.34
CA LEU A 4 -7.51 -8.84 17.76
C LEU A 4 -8.77 -7.98 17.92
N THR A 5 -9.76 -8.14 17.02
CA THR A 5 -11.06 -7.48 17.04
C THR A 5 -12.15 -8.40 16.49
N ASN A 6 -13.42 -8.01 16.67
CA ASN A 6 -14.56 -8.65 16.01
C ASN A 6 -15.12 -7.84 14.83
N ASP A 7 -14.44 -6.77 14.44
CA ASP A 7 -14.88 -5.89 13.37
C ASP A 7 -14.78 -6.57 12.00
N LYS A 8 -15.65 -6.19 11.08
CA LYS A 8 -15.64 -6.72 9.71
C LYS A 8 -14.46 -6.17 8.91
N LEU A 9 -13.64 -7.07 8.37
CA LEU A 9 -12.60 -6.82 7.39
C LEU A 9 -13.08 -7.22 5.99
N VAL A 10 -12.96 -6.32 5.02
CA VAL A 10 -13.24 -6.62 3.61
C VAL A 10 -11.92 -6.72 2.84
N ILE A 11 -11.75 -7.82 2.12
CA ILE A 11 -10.64 -8.02 1.18
C ILE A 11 -11.21 -7.86 -0.24
N VAL A 12 -10.82 -6.76 -0.91
CA VAL A 12 -11.23 -6.45 -2.28
C VAL A 12 -10.21 -7.01 -3.27
N GLY A 13 -10.69 -7.66 -4.34
CA GLY A 13 -9.84 -8.41 -5.25
C GLY A 13 -9.43 -9.77 -4.67
N ALA A 14 -10.30 -10.34 -3.83
CA ALA A 14 -10.02 -11.54 -3.04
C ALA A 14 -9.81 -12.80 -3.89
N GLY A 15 -10.38 -12.87 -5.09
CA GLY A 15 -10.19 -13.98 -6.03
C GLY A 15 -8.81 -14.00 -6.69
N GLY A 16 -8.04 -12.92 -6.57
CA GLY A 16 -6.67 -12.81 -7.08
C GLY A 16 -5.62 -13.39 -6.14
N MET A 17 -4.38 -13.52 -6.65
CA MET A 17 -3.28 -14.09 -5.86
C MET A 17 -2.90 -13.25 -4.64
N ILE A 18 -2.93 -11.93 -4.75
CA ILE A 18 -2.65 -11.03 -3.62
C ILE A 18 -3.80 -11.14 -2.62
N GLY A 19 -5.05 -11.04 -3.09
CA GLY A 19 -6.24 -11.10 -2.27
C GLY A 19 -6.35 -12.39 -1.46
N SER A 20 -6.19 -13.54 -2.09
CA SER A 20 -6.22 -14.84 -1.40
C SER A 20 -5.13 -14.97 -0.33
N ASN A 21 -3.91 -14.46 -0.59
CA ASN A 21 -2.85 -14.41 0.41
C ASN A 21 -3.18 -13.46 1.58
N MET A 22 -3.85 -12.34 1.33
CA MET A 22 -4.30 -11.44 2.40
C MET A 22 -5.31 -12.11 3.31
N VAL A 23 -6.29 -12.84 2.74
CA VAL A 23 -7.28 -13.61 3.52
C VAL A 23 -6.58 -14.60 4.44
N GLN A 24 -5.70 -15.44 3.89
CA GLN A 24 -4.96 -16.43 4.66
C GLN A 24 -4.08 -15.77 5.75
N SER A 25 -3.35 -14.72 5.40
CA SER A 25 -2.48 -14.00 6.35
C SER A 25 -3.29 -13.37 7.49
N ALA A 26 -4.42 -12.74 7.20
CA ALA A 26 -5.28 -12.12 8.21
C ALA A 26 -5.85 -13.15 9.20
N LEU A 27 -6.24 -14.33 8.71
CA LEU A 27 -6.71 -15.44 9.55
C LEU A 27 -5.58 -16.04 10.39
N MET A 28 -4.40 -16.28 9.80
CA MET A 28 -3.24 -16.82 10.51
C MET A 28 -2.73 -15.88 11.61
N LEU A 29 -2.80 -14.58 11.39
CA LEU A 29 -2.44 -13.57 12.40
C LEU A 29 -3.57 -13.31 13.42
N GLY A 30 -4.76 -13.87 13.20
CA GLY A 30 -5.87 -13.71 14.13
C GLY A 30 -6.42 -12.28 14.17
N LEU A 31 -6.50 -11.58 13.04
CA LEU A 31 -6.96 -10.19 13.04
C LEU A 31 -8.43 -10.07 13.44
N THR A 32 -9.31 -10.78 12.77
CA THR A 32 -10.75 -10.81 13.04
C THR A 32 -11.35 -12.13 12.56
N PRO A 33 -12.39 -12.65 13.22
CA PRO A 33 -13.13 -13.79 12.70
C PRO A 33 -14.01 -13.42 11.49
N ASN A 34 -14.36 -12.14 11.30
CA ASN A 34 -15.34 -11.67 10.32
C ASN A 34 -14.66 -11.10 9.07
N ILE A 35 -14.42 -11.94 8.07
CA ILE A 35 -13.81 -11.55 6.81
C ILE A 35 -14.78 -11.73 5.65
N CYS A 36 -14.99 -10.66 4.86
CA CYS A 36 -15.74 -10.70 3.62
C CYS A 36 -14.80 -10.63 2.42
N LEU A 37 -14.87 -11.64 1.56
CA LEU A 37 -14.17 -11.69 0.30
C LEU A 37 -15.02 -11.01 -0.76
N TYR A 38 -14.52 -9.93 -1.36
CA TYR A 38 -15.20 -9.23 -2.44
C TYR A 38 -14.38 -9.27 -3.72
N ASP A 39 -15.00 -9.69 -4.81
CA ASP A 39 -14.43 -9.67 -6.15
C ASP A 39 -15.56 -9.62 -7.19
N ILE A 40 -15.26 -9.08 -8.37
CA ILE A 40 -16.21 -9.08 -9.49
C ILE A 40 -16.18 -10.40 -10.27
N PHE A 41 -15.15 -11.23 -10.10
CA PHE A 41 -14.98 -12.52 -10.76
C PHE A 41 -15.48 -13.67 -9.86
N VAL A 42 -16.75 -14.03 -10.02
CA VAL A 42 -17.45 -15.03 -9.20
C VAL A 42 -16.68 -16.36 -9.04
N PRO A 43 -16.17 -17.01 -10.12
CA PRO A 43 -15.47 -18.30 -9.95
C PRO A 43 -14.20 -18.16 -9.11
N GLY A 44 -13.48 -17.04 -9.25
CA GLY A 44 -12.24 -16.80 -8.51
C GLY A 44 -12.50 -16.64 -7.01
N VAL A 45 -13.43 -15.76 -6.64
CA VAL A 45 -13.70 -15.50 -5.22
C VAL A 45 -14.37 -16.71 -4.54
N HIS A 46 -15.22 -17.43 -5.25
CA HIS A 46 -15.83 -18.67 -4.73
C HIS A 46 -14.75 -19.74 -4.49
N GLY A 47 -13.84 -19.94 -5.45
CA GLY A 47 -12.75 -20.89 -5.29
C GLY A 47 -11.84 -20.58 -4.09
N VAL A 48 -11.50 -19.31 -3.89
CA VAL A 48 -10.73 -18.87 -2.70
C VAL A 48 -11.54 -19.12 -1.40
N PHE A 49 -12.83 -18.82 -1.41
CA PHE A 49 -13.69 -19.08 -0.28
C PHE A 49 -13.70 -20.58 0.10
N ASP A 50 -13.90 -21.47 -0.87
CA ASP A 50 -13.90 -22.91 -0.64
C ASP A 50 -12.55 -23.40 -0.10
N GLU A 51 -11.44 -22.94 -0.69
CA GLU A 51 -10.09 -23.31 -0.25
C GLU A 51 -9.81 -22.84 1.20
N ILE A 52 -10.24 -21.63 1.56
CA ILE A 52 -10.11 -21.11 2.93
C ILE A 52 -10.99 -21.91 3.91
N GLN A 53 -12.20 -22.32 3.52
CA GLN A 53 -13.03 -23.20 4.36
C GLN A 53 -12.36 -24.56 4.62
N GLN A 54 -11.65 -25.09 3.61
CA GLN A 54 -10.90 -26.35 3.75
C GLN A 54 -9.68 -26.24 4.68
N CYS A 55 -9.19 -25.03 4.98
CA CYS A 55 -8.17 -24.81 6.01
C CYS A 55 -8.71 -25.05 7.45
N ALA A 56 -10.02 -25.10 7.62
CA ALA A 56 -10.70 -25.37 8.90
C ALA A 56 -10.23 -24.45 10.06
N PHE A 57 -10.03 -23.16 9.78
CA PHE A 57 -9.72 -22.18 10.82
C PHE A 57 -10.82 -22.15 11.89
N PRO A 58 -10.50 -22.30 13.19
CA PRO A 58 -11.51 -22.37 14.22
C PRO A 58 -12.11 -21.01 14.53
N GLY A 59 -13.46 -20.95 14.62
CA GLY A 59 -14.20 -19.78 15.09
C GLY A 59 -14.23 -18.60 14.11
N VAL A 60 -14.01 -18.85 12.79
CA VAL A 60 -14.07 -17.82 11.76
C VAL A 60 -15.44 -17.79 11.07
N ASN A 61 -15.81 -16.59 10.63
CA ASN A 61 -16.96 -16.30 9.80
C ASN A 61 -16.48 -15.63 8.51
N VAL A 62 -16.10 -16.44 7.53
CA VAL A 62 -15.68 -15.99 6.22
C VAL A 62 -16.89 -16.05 5.28
N THR A 63 -17.13 -14.97 4.56
CA THR A 63 -18.17 -14.84 3.54
C THR A 63 -17.58 -14.37 2.22
N TYR A 64 -18.27 -14.56 1.11
CA TYR A 64 -17.89 -13.96 -0.16
C TYR A 64 -19.11 -13.37 -0.87
N THR A 65 -18.88 -12.34 -1.66
CA THR A 65 -19.93 -11.71 -2.48
C THR A 65 -19.31 -10.97 -3.67
N VAL A 66 -20.14 -10.73 -4.69
CA VAL A 66 -19.85 -9.86 -5.84
C VAL A 66 -20.66 -8.56 -5.77
N ASN A 67 -21.48 -8.41 -4.73
CA ASN A 67 -22.30 -7.23 -4.50
C ASN A 67 -21.57 -6.24 -3.57
N PRO A 68 -21.25 -5.02 -4.03
CA PRO A 68 -20.54 -4.03 -3.20
C PRO A 68 -21.32 -3.62 -1.95
N GLU A 69 -22.65 -3.53 -2.01
CA GLU A 69 -23.47 -3.21 -0.83
C GLU A 69 -23.33 -4.25 0.28
N GLU A 70 -23.39 -5.53 -0.07
CA GLU A 70 -23.19 -6.63 0.88
C GLU A 70 -21.76 -6.66 1.43
N ALA A 71 -20.77 -6.40 0.55
CA ALA A 71 -19.37 -6.39 0.95
C ALA A 71 -19.08 -5.27 1.95
N PHE A 72 -19.44 -4.03 1.61
CA PHE A 72 -19.01 -2.85 2.35
C PHE A 72 -19.89 -2.50 3.55
N THR A 73 -21.19 -2.86 3.55
CA THR A 73 -22.06 -2.58 4.71
C THR A 73 -21.49 -3.17 5.99
N GLY A 74 -21.27 -2.30 6.99
CA GLY A 74 -20.71 -2.66 8.29
C GLY A 74 -19.19 -2.92 8.30
N ALA A 75 -18.48 -2.68 7.19
CA ALA A 75 -17.03 -2.78 7.15
C ALA A 75 -16.38 -1.71 8.02
N LYS A 76 -15.43 -2.11 8.86
CA LYS A 76 -14.57 -1.21 9.63
C LYS A 76 -13.17 -1.12 9.05
N TYR A 77 -12.72 -2.15 8.37
CA TYR A 77 -11.40 -2.24 7.76
C TYR A 77 -11.48 -2.80 6.35
N ILE A 78 -10.69 -2.24 5.43
CA ILE A 78 -10.68 -2.68 4.03
C ILE A 78 -9.24 -2.73 3.52
N ILE A 79 -8.91 -3.82 2.81
CA ILE A 79 -7.68 -3.89 2.01
C ILE A 79 -8.10 -4.13 0.55
N SER A 80 -7.64 -3.29 -0.38
CA SER A 80 -7.98 -3.40 -1.79
C SER A 80 -6.78 -3.70 -2.67
N SER A 81 -6.83 -4.87 -3.32
CA SER A 81 -5.99 -5.25 -4.46
C SER A 81 -6.78 -5.33 -5.78
N GLY A 82 -7.96 -4.72 -5.81
CA GLY A 82 -8.98 -4.89 -6.85
C GLY A 82 -8.72 -4.22 -8.19
N GLY A 83 -7.49 -3.83 -8.50
CA GLY A 83 -7.13 -3.25 -9.78
C GLY A 83 -6.96 -4.28 -10.90
N ALA A 84 -7.11 -3.83 -12.16
CA ALA A 84 -6.83 -4.65 -13.32
C ALA A 84 -5.31 -4.80 -13.54
N PRO A 85 -4.80 -6.00 -13.84
CA PRO A 85 -3.40 -6.19 -14.20
C PRO A 85 -3.12 -5.60 -15.58
N ARG A 86 -1.87 -5.18 -15.81
CA ARG A 86 -1.43 -4.75 -17.13
C ARG A 86 -1.51 -5.93 -18.11
N LYS A 87 -2.24 -5.74 -19.20
CA LYS A 87 -2.35 -6.72 -20.30
C LYS A 87 -1.35 -6.37 -21.40
N GLU A 88 -1.02 -7.36 -22.23
CA GLU A 88 -0.22 -7.15 -23.43
C GLU A 88 -0.89 -6.12 -24.36
N GLY A 89 -0.11 -5.17 -24.87
CA GLY A 89 -0.59 -4.08 -25.70
C GLY A 89 -1.17 -2.87 -24.94
N MET A 90 -1.38 -2.95 -23.62
CA MET A 90 -1.81 -1.79 -22.84
C MET A 90 -0.66 -0.79 -22.61
N THR A 91 -0.94 0.48 -22.87
CA THR A 91 -0.05 1.58 -22.52
C THR A 91 -0.02 1.81 -21.00
N ARG A 92 0.90 2.62 -20.53
CA ARG A 92 0.92 3.07 -19.13
C ARG A 92 -0.29 3.94 -18.80
N GLU A 93 -0.70 4.79 -19.74
CA GLU A 93 -1.86 5.66 -19.63
C GLU A 93 -3.17 4.85 -19.55
N ASP A 94 -3.33 3.81 -20.38
CA ASP A 94 -4.50 2.93 -20.32
C ASP A 94 -4.65 2.27 -18.94
N LEU A 95 -3.53 1.80 -18.37
CA LEU A 95 -3.52 1.20 -17.03
C LEU A 95 -3.87 2.23 -15.96
N LEU A 96 -3.28 3.43 -16.02
CA LEU A 96 -3.57 4.52 -15.10
C LEU A 96 -5.05 4.88 -15.15
N LYS A 97 -5.58 5.17 -16.34
CA LYS A 97 -6.97 5.53 -16.55
C LYS A 97 -7.94 4.45 -16.07
N GLY A 98 -7.65 3.19 -16.42
CA GLY A 98 -8.49 2.05 -16.01
C GLY A 98 -8.53 1.87 -14.50
N ASN A 99 -7.37 1.83 -13.86
CA ASN A 99 -7.28 1.58 -12.42
C ASN A 99 -7.73 2.78 -11.57
N CYS A 100 -7.54 4.02 -12.03
CA CYS A 100 -8.09 5.17 -11.32
C CYS A 100 -9.62 5.25 -11.42
N LYS A 101 -10.24 4.79 -12.51
CA LYS A 101 -11.72 4.64 -12.56
C LYS A 101 -12.21 3.60 -11.56
N ILE A 102 -11.53 2.46 -11.44
CA ILE A 102 -11.84 1.45 -10.42
C ILE A 102 -11.67 2.04 -9.02
N ALA A 103 -10.63 2.85 -8.80
CA ALA A 103 -10.39 3.51 -7.52
C ALA A 103 -11.46 4.56 -7.17
N ALA A 104 -11.97 5.29 -8.16
CA ALA A 104 -13.09 6.22 -8.00
C ALA A 104 -14.36 5.48 -7.57
N GLU A 105 -14.74 4.43 -8.30
CA GLU A 105 -15.89 3.58 -7.95
C GLU A 105 -15.72 2.94 -6.56
N PHE A 106 -14.53 2.49 -6.22
CA PHE A 106 -14.21 1.96 -4.90
C PHE A 106 -14.41 3.02 -3.81
N GLY A 107 -13.95 4.27 -4.02
CA GLY A 107 -14.18 5.39 -3.11
C GLY A 107 -15.67 5.72 -2.96
N ASP A 108 -16.42 5.77 -4.06
CA ASP A 108 -17.86 6.01 -4.06
C ASP A 108 -18.63 4.92 -3.28
N ASN A 109 -18.22 3.66 -3.42
CA ASN A 109 -18.80 2.53 -2.66
C ASN A 109 -18.52 2.67 -1.15
N ILE A 110 -17.31 3.08 -0.75
CA ILE A 110 -16.98 3.37 0.65
C ILE A 110 -17.91 4.47 1.19
N LYS A 111 -17.99 5.61 0.49
CA LYS A 111 -18.83 6.75 0.87
C LYS A 111 -20.29 6.36 1.06
N LYS A 112 -20.78 5.49 0.19
CA LYS A 112 -22.19 5.08 0.17
C LYS A 112 -22.53 4.02 1.21
N TYR A 113 -21.68 2.99 1.39
CA TYR A 113 -22.05 1.79 2.13
C TYR A 113 -21.34 1.62 3.46
N CYS A 114 -20.16 2.26 3.65
CA CYS A 114 -19.40 2.18 4.91
C CYS A 114 -18.70 3.50 5.28
N PRO A 115 -19.43 4.62 5.40
CA PRO A 115 -18.81 5.91 5.75
C PRO A 115 -18.11 5.90 7.11
N GLU A 116 -18.40 4.92 7.95
CA GLU A 116 -17.80 4.69 9.27
C GLU A 116 -16.58 3.75 9.25
N VAL A 117 -15.99 3.48 8.07
CA VAL A 117 -14.77 2.70 7.97
C VAL A 117 -13.63 3.41 8.71
N GLU A 118 -12.85 2.63 9.47
CA GLU A 118 -11.78 3.19 10.30
C GLU A 118 -10.46 3.29 9.54
N HIS A 119 -10.13 2.27 8.72
CA HIS A 119 -8.93 2.32 7.89
C HIS A 119 -9.04 1.53 6.59
N VAL A 120 -8.41 2.07 5.54
CA VAL A 120 -8.36 1.49 4.20
C VAL A 120 -6.92 1.42 3.71
N VAL A 121 -6.50 0.26 3.18
CA VAL A 121 -5.20 0.07 2.52
C VAL A 121 -5.42 -0.21 1.03
N VAL A 122 -4.84 0.61 0.17
CA VAL A 122 -4.90 0.46 -1.29
C VAL A 122 -3.56 -0.04 -1.82
N ILE A 123 -3.56 -1.13 -2.61
CA ILE A 123 -2.32 -1.77 -3.06
C ILE A 123 -2.24 -2.03 -4.56
N PHE A 124 -3.26 -1.68 -5.34
CA PHE A 124 -3.24 -1.87 -6.79
C PHE A 124 -2.65 -0.67 -7.54
N ASN A 125 -1.83 -0.95 -8.55
CA ASN A 125 -1.02 0.04 -9.25
C ASN A 125 -1.81 0.90 -10.26
N PRO A 126 -1.39 2.18 -10.41
CA PRO A 126 -0.34 2.90 -9.67
C PRO A 126 -0.80 3.27 -8.26
N ALA A 127 -0.26 2.59 -7.23
CA ALA A 127 -0.83 2.57 -5.88
C ALA A 127 -1.04 3.98 -5.26
N ASP A 128 -0.11 4.91 -5.50
CA ASP A 128 -0.22 6.26 -4.93
C ASP A 128 -1.36 7.05 -5.57
N VAL A 129 -1.55 6.94 -6.88
CA VAL A 129 -2.59 7.68 -7.59
C VAL A 129 -3.96 7.04 -7.42
N THR A 130 -4.04 5.71 -7.38
CA THR A 130 -5.29 5.00 -7.08
C THR A 130 -5.76 5.25 -5.65
N ALA A 131 -4.83 5.29 -4.68
CA ALA A 131 -5.14 5.64 -3.30
C ALA A 131 -5.59 7.11 -3.17
N LEU A 132 -4.93 8.04 -3.86
CA LEU A 132 -5.37 9.44 -3.93
C LEU A 132 -6.77 9.56 -4.50
N THR A 133 -7.05 8.89 -5.62
CA THR A 133 -8.37 8.88 -6.25
C THR A 133 -9.44 8.33 -5.30
N ALA A 134 -9.16 7.19 -4.65
CA ALA A 134 -10.08 6.61 -3.67
C ALA A 134 -10.32 7.54 -2.48
N LEU A 135 -9.30 8.24 -1.99
CA LEU A 135 -9.44 9.21 -0.90
C LEU A 135 -10.34 10.39 -1.29
N ILE A 136 -10.16 10.94 -2.49
CA ILE A 136 -10.98 12.06 -2.97
C ILE A 136 -12.46 11.65 -3.05
N HIS A 137 -12.76 10.46 -3.57
CA HIS A 137 -14.12 9.98 -3.77
C HIS A 137 -14.79 9.47 -2.48
N SER A 138 -14.03 8.90 -1.55
CA SER A 138 -14.58 8.21 -0.36
C SER A 138 -15.12 9.15 0.73
N GLY A 139 -14.68 10.41 0.77
CA GLY A 139 -15.00 11.31 1.86
C GLY A 139 -14.28 10.98 3.18
N LEU A 140 -13.31 10.07 3.17
CA LEU A 140 -12.52 9.70 4.35
C LEU A 140 -11.56 10.82 4.76
N LYS A 141 -11.17 10.81 6.02
CA LYS A 141 -10.08 11.68 6.50
C LYS A 141 -8.73 11.15 5.96
N PRO A 142 -7.75 12.04 5.71
CA PRO A 142 -6.43 11.65 5.22
C PRO A 142 -5.74 10.55 6.03
N ASN A 143 -5.94 10.50 7.34
CA ASN A 143 -5.34 9.49 8.21
C ASN A 143 -6.05 8.13 8.21
N GLN A 144 -7.16 7.99 7.50
CA GLN A 144 -7.93 6.74 7.39
C GLN A 144 -7.59 5.93 6.12
N LEU A 145 -6.72 6.43 5.23
CA LEU A 145 -6.38 5.74 4.00
C LEU A 145 -4.88 5.79 3.72
N THR A 146 -4.32 4.64 3.37
CA THR A 146 -2.90 4.49 3.02
C THR A 146 -2.73 3.74 1.70
N SER A 147 -1.61 3.99 0.99
CA SER A 147 -1.11 3.12 -0.07
C SER A 147 0.04 2.24 0.42
N LEU A 148 0.22 1.08 -0.23
CA LEU A 148 1.32 0.18 0.08
C LEU A 148 2.60 0.66 -0.61
N ALA A 149 3.54 1.22 0.17
CA ALA A 149 4.89 1.54 -0.25
C ALA A 149 5.97 0.78 0.57
N ALA A 150 5.61 0.23 1.71
CA ALA A 150 6.51 -0.45 2.64
C ALA A 150 7.33 -1.58 2.01
N LEU A 151 6.79 -2.22 0.97
CA LEU A 151 7.46 -3.27 0.22
C LEU A 151 8.83 -2.83 -0.35
N ASP A 152 8.96 -1.58 -0.75
CA ASP A 152 10.19 -1.07 -1.31
C ASP A 152 11.29 -0.94 -0.24
N SER A 153 10.91 -0.49 0.94
CA SER A 153 11.79 -0.45 2.12
C SER A 153 12.23 -1.86 2.55
N THR A 154 11.32 -2.84 2.54
CA THR A 154 11.70 -4.23 2.88
C THR A 154 12.60 -4.88 1.82
N ARG A 155 12.54 -4.46 0.56
CA ARG A 155 13.48 -4.88 -0.50
C ARG A 155 14.88 -4.32 -0.24
N LEU A 156 15.00 -3.05 0.14
CA LEU A 156 16.26 -2.44 0.52
C LEU A 156 16.85 -3.14 1.75
N GLN A 157 16.02 -3.37 2.76
CA GLN A 157 16.41 -4.08 3.98
C GLN A 157 16.95 -5.48 3.67
N GLN A 158 16.25 -6.24 2.80
CA GLN A 158 16.66 -7.57 2.37
C GLN A 158 17.99 -7.53 1.57
N ALA A 159 18.15 -6.58 0.64
CA ALA A 159 19.36 -6.48 -0.15
C ALA A 159 20.59 -6.18 0.72
N LEU A 160 20.46 -5.28 1.70
CA LEU A 160 21.53 -4.97 2.65
C LEU A 160 21.80 -6.13 3.62
N ALA A 161 20.78 -6.84 4.06
CA ALA A 161 20.95 -8.02 4.91
C ALA A 161 21.76 -9.11 4.20
N LEU A 162 21.50 -9.35 2.92
CA LEU A 162 22.26 -10.28 2.08
C LEU A 162 23.71 -9.80 1.86
N GLU A 163 23.90 -8.52 1.60
CA GLU A 163 25.23 -7.92 1.39
C GLU A 163 26.17 -8.15 2.58
N PHE A 164 25.64 -7.94 3.79
CA PHE A 164 26.43 -8.05 5.01
C PHE A 164 26.32 -9.39 5.73
N GLY A 165 25.57 -10.34 5.18
CA GLY A 165 25.43 -11.69 5.76
C GLY A 165 24.75 -11.69 7.12
N VAL A 166 23.81 -10.77 7.36
CA VAL A 166 23.06 -10.66 8.62
C VAL A 166 21.58 -11.01 8.42
N GLN A 167 20.87 -11.24 9.52
CA GLN A 167 19.41 -11.37 9.47
C GLN A 167 18.76 -10.04 9.11
N GLN A 168 17.62 -10.09 8.42
CA GLN A 168 16.97 -8.90 7.90
C GLN A 168 16.54 -7.90 8.99
N ASP A 169 16.16 -8.38 10.18
CA ASP A 169 15.82 -7.56 11.34
C ASP A 169 17.01 -6.80 11.94
N LYS A 170 18.26 -7.17 11.59
CA LYS A 170 19.47 -6.44 11.97
C LYS A 170 19.73 -5.21 11.10
N VAL A 171 19.00 -5.06 10.00
CA VAL A 171 19.04 -3.88 9.14
C VAL A 171 17.89 -2.96 9.51
N THR A 172 18.19 -1.80 10.08
CA THR A 172 17.20 -0.80 10.51
C THR A 172 17.38 0.51 9.74
N GLY A 173 16.34 1.32 9.63
CA GLY A 173 16.39 2.60 8.91
C GLY A 173 16.56 2.47 7.38
N ALA A 174 16.42 1.28 6.82
CA ALA A 174 16.45 1.04 5.38
C ALA A 174 15.10 1.46 4.79
N HIS A 175 14.99 2.72 4.43
CA HIS A 175 13.74 3.34 4.03
C HIS A 175 13.77 3.85 2.59
N THR A 176 12.62 3.76 1.92
CA THR A 176 12.34 4.40 0.64
C THR A 176 11.14 5.33 0.81
N TYR A 177 11.21 6.51 0.21
CA TYR A 177 10.15 7.51 0.28
C TYR A 177 9.72 7.95 -1.12
N GLY A 178 8.64 8.74 -1.18
CA GLY A 178 8.11 9.22 -2.45
C GLY A 178 7.13 8.26 -3.11
N GLY A 179 7.12 8.20 -4.43
CA GLY A 179 6.25 7.33 -5.22
C GLY A 179 6.73 5.88 -5.24
N HIS A 180 5.77 4.94 -5.19
CA HIS A 180 6.05 3.53 -5.37
C HIS A 180 6.49 3.22 -6.80
N GLY A 181 7.60 2.50 -6.96
CA GLY A 181 8.16 2.09 -8.26
C GLY A 181 9.50 2.77 -8.59
N GLU A 182 9.80 2.96 -9.88
CA GLU A 182 11.12 3.42 -10.34
C GLU A 182 11.50 4.82 -9.85
N GLN A 183 10.54 5.62 -9.39
CA GLN A 183 10.74 6.99 -8.93
C GLN A 183 10.89 7.10 -7.40
N MET A 184 10.98 5.97 -6.70
CA MET A 184 11.22 6.00 -5.26
C MET A 184 12.55 6.65 -4.91
N ALA A 185 12.59 7.41 -3.82
CA ALA A 185 13.82 7.94 -3.25
C ALA A 185 14.35 6.96 -2.19
N VAL A 186 15.56 6.45 -2.39
CA VAL A 186 16.22 5.47 -1.50
C VAL A 186 17.13 6.20 -0.54
N PHE A 187 16.92 6.02 0.77
CA PHE A 187 17.64 6.68 1.84
C PHE A 187 18.64 5.71 2.49
N ALA A 188 19.92 6.09 2.48
CA ALA A 188 21.03 5.35 3.09
C ALA A 188 21.46 5.91 4.44
N SER A 189 21.30 7.23 4.61
CA SER A 189 21.88 7.99 5.74
C SER A 189 21.38 7.55 7.11
N LEU A 190 20.19 6.95 7.17
CA LEU A 190 19.58 6.45 8.41
C LEU A 190 19.79 4.95 8.63
N VAL A 191 20.39 4.26 7.67
CA VAL A 191 20.57 2.81 7.72
C VAL A 191 21.60 2.42 8.76
N LYS A 192 21.25 1.42 9.58
CA LYS A 192 22.18 0.73 10.46
C LYS A 192 22.12 -0.78 10.19
N VAL A 193 23.29 -1.40 10.19
CA VAL A 193 23.46 -2.84 10.06
C VAL A 193 24.07 -3.36 11.36
N ASP A 194 23.36 -4.23 12.06
CA ASP A 194 23.71 -4.72 13.39
C ASP A 194 24.13 -3.59 14.36
N GLY A 195 23.36 -2.48 14.30
CA GLY A 195 23.55 -1.29 15.14
C GLY A 195 24.61 -0.30 14.64
N LYS A 196 25.43 -0.63 13.64
CA LYS A 196 26.45 0.25 13.06
C LYS A 196 25.90 1.03 11.88
N PRO A 197 26.17 2.35 11.76
CA PRO A 197 25.81 3.13 10.58
C PRO A 197 26.35 2.52 9.28
N LEU A 198 25.54 2.54 8.21
CA LEU A 198 25.95 2.00 6.91
C LEU A 198 27.25 2.64 6.39
N ALA A 199 27.44 3.94 6.65
CA ALA A 199 28.66 4.67 6.27
C ALA A 199 29.95 4.10 6.91
N GLU A 200 29.84 3.37 8.02
CA GLU A 200 30.96 2.74 8.73
C GLU A 200 31.19 1.28 8.31
N MET A 201 30.34 0.74 7.43
CA MET A 201 30.38 -0.67 7.04
C MET A 201 31.37 -0.95 5.87
N GLY A 202 32.02 0.09 5.32
CA GLY A 202 32.98 -0.08 4.23
C GLY A 202 32.35 -0.43 2.88
N LEU A 203 31.07 -0.15 2.67
CA LEU A 203 30.41 -0.33 1.40
C LEU A 203 30.92 0.73 0.40
N SER A 204 31.38 0.29 -0.78
CA SER A 204 31.80 1.24 -1.82
C SER A 204 30.59 1.92 -2.47
N ASP A 205 30.79 3.12 -3.02
CA ASP A 205 29.75 3.87 -3.74
C ASP A 205 29.20 3.06 -4.93
N GLU A 206 30.06 2.36 -5.64
CA GLU A 206 29.70 1.49 -6.76
C GLU A 206 28.75 0.36 -6.30
N ARG A 207 29.10 -0.29 -5.19
CA ARG A 207 28.28 -1.38 -4.64
C ARG A 207 26.96 -0.84 -4.08
N TRP A 208 26.97 0.35 -3.48
CA TRP A 208 25.74 1.02 -3.05
C TRP A 208 24.78 1.27 -4.23
N GLU A 209 25.28 1.79 -5.36
CA GLU A 209 24.46 2.04 -6.55
C GLU A 209 23.88 0.73 -7.14
N GLU A 210 24.61 -0.38 -7.10
CA GLU A 210 24.10 -1.69 -7.48
C GLU A 210 22.94 -2.13 -6.56
N ILE A 211 23.08 -2.01 -5.24
CA ILE A 211 22.05 -2.35 -4.25
C ILE A 211 20.80 -1.47 -4.46
N LYS A 212 20.99 -0.17 -4.65
CA LYS A 212 19.93 0.78 -4.91
C LYS A 212 19.18 0.42 -6.20
N HIS A 213 19.90 0.14 -7.29
CA HIS A 213 19.31 -0.28 -8.54
C HIS A 213 18.53 -1.60 -8.38
N HIS A 214 19.08 -2.58 -7.68
CA HIS A 214 18.42 -3.86 -7.40
C HIS A 214 17.11 -3.65 -6.60
N THR A 215 17.11 -2.76 -5.64
CA THR A 215 15.93 -2.40 -4.83
C THR A 215 14.83 -1.79 -5.70
N VAL A 216 15.19 -0.79 -6.52
CA VAL A 216 14.26 -0.12 -7.44
C VAL A 216 13.66 -1.11 -8.45
N GLN A 217 14.47 -2.03 -8.96
CA GLN A 217 14.04 -3.08 -9.90
C GLN A 217 13.42 -4.31 -9.22
N GLY A 218 13.18 -4.28 -7.91
CA GLY A 218 12.74 -5.45 -7.14
C GLY A 218 11.49 -6.13 -7.69
N GLY A 219 10.51 -5.36 -8.20
CA GLY A 219 9.32 -5.91 -8.86
C GLY A 219 9.66 -6.67 -10.15
N SER A 220 10.45 -6.06 -11.02
CA SER A 220 10.91 -6.65 -12.29
C SER A 220 11.75 -7.91 -12.06
N ASN A 221 12.58 -7.90 -11.02
CA ASN A 221 13.41 -9.06 -10.67
C ASN A 221 12.55 -10.27 -10.27
N ILE A 222 11.50 -10.07 -9.48
CA ILE A 222 10.57 -11.15 -9.12
C ILE A 222 9.82 -11.66 -10.36
N ILE A 223 9.40 -10.79 -11.28
CA ILE A 223 8.74 -11.21 -12.52
C ILE A 223 9.69 -12.09 -13.36
N LYS A 224 10.96 -11.71 -13.49
CA LYS A 224 11.97 -12.52 -14.22
C LYS A 224 12.16 -13.91 -13.60
N LEU A 225 12.16 -14.01 -12.26
CA LEU A 225 12.36 -15.26 -11.55
C LEU A 225 11.11 -16.15 -11.50
N ARG A 226 9.93 -15.56 -11.38
CA ARG A 226 8.68 -16.31 -11.11
C ARG A 226 7.69 -16.31 -12.29
N GLY A 227 7.95 -15.57 -13.36
CA GLY A 227 7.02 -15.37 -14.47
C GLY A 227 5.76 -14.56 -14.13
N ARG A 228 5.73 -13.92 -12.95
CA ARG A 228 4.58 -13.15 -12.46
C ARG A 228 5.00 -12.16 -11.38
N SER A 229 4.17 -11.15 -11.13
CA SER A 229 4.38 -10.15 -10.08
C SER A 229 4.41 -10.77 -8.69
N SER A 230 5.04 -10.06 -7.74
CA SER A 230 4.99 -10.39 -6.31
C SER A 230 3.55 -10.41 -5.82
N PHE A 231 3.23 -11.34 -4.91
CA PHE A 231 1.93 -11.41 -4.27
C PHE A 231 2.03 -11.71 -2.77
N GLN A 232 3.00 -12.50 -2.31
CA GLN A 232 3.17 -12.83 -0.89
C GLN A 232 3.60 -11.60 -0.08
N SER A 233 4.66 -10.91 -0.49
CA SER A 233 5.19 -9.75 0.24
C SER A 233 4.24 -8.55 0.24
N PRO A 234 3.58 -8.14 -0.85
CA PRO A 234 2.59 -7.07 -0.78
C PRO A 234 1.37 -7.46 0.07
N ALA A 235 0.89 -8.72 -0.01
CA ALA A 235 -0.21 -9.18 0.82
C ALA A 235 0.13 -9.11 2.31
N TYR A 236 1.30 -9.63 2.71
CA TYR A 236 1.75 -9.62 4.09
C TYR A 236 1.91 -8.20 4.64
N ASN A 237 2.59 -7.31 3.92
CA ASN A 237 2.77 -5.93 4.37
C ASN A 237 1.43 -5.19 4.51
N ALA A 238 0.50 -5.35 3.56
CA ALA A 238 -0.82 -4.74 3.63
C ALA A 238 -1.63 -5.24 4.85
N VAL A 239 -1.54 -6.54 5.14
CA VAL A 239 -2.20 -7.13 6.33
C VAL A 239 -1.56 -6.61 7.63
N LYS A 240 -0.23 -6.42 7.67
CA LYS A 240 0.44 -5.79 8.84
C LYS A 240 0.05 -4.33 9.02
N MET A 241 -0.18 -3.58 7.93
CA MET A 241 -0.69 -2.21 8.02
C MET A 241 -2.09 -2.17 8.62
N ILE A 242 -2.99 -3.06 8.18
CA ILE A 242 -4.35 -3.11 8.72
C ILE A 242 -4.39 -3.66 10.16
N GLU A 243 -3.51 -4.62 10.51
CA GLU A 243 -3.33 -5.11 11.88
C GLU A 243 -3.02 -3.95 12.85
N ALA A 244 -2.11 -3.07 12.46
CA ALA A 244 -1.76 -1.89 13.26
C ALA A 244 -2.95 -0.95 13.44
N ALA A 245 -3.71 -0.69 12.36
CA ALA A 245 -4.92 0.13 12.44
C ALA A 245 -6.03 -0.53 13.31
N MET A 246 -6.09 -1.84 13.37
CA MET A 246 -6.98 -2.60 14.26
C MET A 246 -6.54 -2.57 15.73
N GLY A 247 -5.39 -1.99 16.05
CA GLY A 247 -4.84 -1.88 17.41
C GLY A 247 -3.85 -2.98 17.78
N GLY A 248 -3.30 -3.68 16.78
CA GLY A 248 -2.16 -4.57 16.93
C GLY A 248 -0.83 -3.83 17.07
N GLU A 249 0.25 -4.50 16.68
CA GLU A 249 1.58 -3.90 16.70
C GLU A 249 1.65 -2.70 15.75
N LYS A 250 2.23 -1.59 16.20
CA LYS A 250 2.43 -0.39 15.38
C LYS A 250 3.23 -0.71 14.13
N PHE A 251 2.77 -0.22 12.99
CA PHE A 251 3.49 -0.35 11.73
C PHE A 251 4.31 0.92 11.48
N THR A 252 5.62 0.77 11.37
CA THR A 252 6.57 1.91 11.30
C THR A 252 7.40 1.96 10.01
N LEU A 253 7.17 1.04 9.08
CA LEU A 253 7.77 1.16 7.75
C LEU A 253 7.06 2.27 6.95
N PRO A 254 7.78 2.94 6.03
CA PRO A 254 7.19 3.95 5.17
C PRO A 254 5.95 3.44 4.43
N ALA A 255 4.86 4.16 4.58
CA ALA A 255 3.60 3.90 3.88
C ALA A 255 3.17 5.15 3.11
N GLY A 256 2.45 4.96 2.01
CA GLY A 256 1.86 6.08 1.31
C GLY A 256 0.74 6.70 2.13
N CYS A 257 0.84 8.00 2.34
CA CYS A 257 -0.16 8.81 3.03
C CYS A 257 -0.43 10.10 2.24
N TYR A 258 -1.58 10.71 2.48
CA TYR A 258 -1.89 11.99 1.86
C TYR A 258 -1.04 13.10 2.47
N VAL A 259 -0.30 13.79 1.61
CA VAL A 259 0.59 14.88 2.00
C VAL A 259 0.07 16.20 1.41
N ASN A 260 -0.21 17.13 2.31
CA ASN A 260 -0.52 18.53 2.02
C ASN A 260 0.16 19.37 3.11
N HIS A 261 1.46 19.68 2.92
CA HIS A 261 2.32 20.20 3.97
C HIS A 261 3.10 21.43 3.49
N ASP A 262 2.84 22.60 4.11
CA ASP A 262 3.40 23.89 3.66
C ASP A 262 4.93 23.96 3.75
N LYS A 263 5.47 23.53 4.87
CA LYS A 263 6.91 23.63 5.15
C LYS A 263 7.77 22.77 4.20
N LEU A 264 7.27 21.59 3.81
CA LEU A 264 7.94 20.71 2.86
C LEU A 264 7.69 21.14 1.41
N GLY A 265 6.69 21.96 1.16
CA GLY A 265 6.26 22.31 -0.19
C GLY A 265 5.53 21.18 -0.93
N PHE A 266 5.27 20.05 -0.27
CA PHE A 266 4.56 18.91 -0.86
C PHE A 266 3.05 19.10 -0.70
N LYS A 267 2.33 19.08 -1.81
CA LYS A 267 0.91 19.45 -1.86
C LYS A 267 0.09 18.42 -2.63
N ASN A 268 -1.00 17.98 -2.00
CA ASN A 268 -2.08 17.26 -2.67
C ASN A 268 -1.65 16.00 -3.44
N VAL A 269 -0.82 15.18 -2.81
CA VAL A 269 -0.36 13.90 -3.34
C VAL A 269 -0.47 12.80 -2.28
N MET A 270 -0.59 11.57 -2.72
CA MET A 270 -0.34 10.39 -1.91
C MET A 270 1.11 9.96 -2.16
N MET A 271 1.92 9.82 -1.12
CA MET A 271 3.32 9.41 -1.25
C MET A 271 3.83 8.74 0.02
N ALA A 272 4.84 7.89 -0.12
CA ALA A 272 5.52 7.29 1.03
C ALA A 272 6.30 8.33 1.82
N MET A 273 6.07 8.35 3.11
CA MET A 273 6.71 9.22 4.10
C MET A 273 7.19 8.40 5.30
N PRO A 274 8.01 8.96 6.21
CA PRO A 274 8.23 8.36 7.51
C PRO A 274 6.90 8.30 8.27
N THR A 275 6.29 7.11 8.33
CA THR A 275 4.95 6.95 8.88
C THR A 275 4.93 6.06 10.11
N THR A 276 3.90 6.24 10.92
CA THR A 276 3.43 5.29 11.93
C THR A 276 1.95 5.06 11.68
N ILE A 277 1.54 3.79 11.60
CA ILE A 277 0.13 3.40 11.58
C ILE A 277 -0.18 2.75 12.93
N ASP A 278 -1.24 3.19 13.56
CA ASP A 278 -1.81 2.59 14.76
C ASP A 278 -3.33 2.78 14.76
N LYS A 279 -4.00 2.47 15.87
CA LYS A 279 -5.46 2.56 16.00
C LYS A 279 -6.04 3.96 15.72
N THR A 280 -5.23 4.99 15.69
CA THR A 280 -5.65 6.36 15.38
C THR A 280 -5.50 6.72 13.89
N GLY A 281 -5.04 5.77 13.10
CA GLY A 281 -4.79 5.90 11.66
C GLY A 281 -3.32 6.10 11.32
N VAL A 282 -3.03 6.66 10.14
CA VAL A 282 -1.67 6.95 9.69
C VAL A 282 -1.24 8.36 10.10
N HIS A 283 -0.03 8.46 10.63
CA HIS A 283 0.65 9.71 10.96
C HIS A 283 2.01 9.73 10.29
N PHE A 284 2.42 10.86 9.74
CA PHE A 284 3.74 11.01 9.16
C PHE A 284 4.54 12.13 9.84
N THR A 285 5.86 12.04 9.72
CA THR A 285 6.80 13.08 10.15
C THR A 285 7.60 13.57 8.94
N GLU A 286 8.27 14.72 9.10
CA GLU A 286 9.16 15.23 8.07
C GLU A 286 10.32 14.24 7.83
N PRO A 287 10.64 13.89 6.57
CA PRO A 287 11.78 13.04 6.28
C PRO A 287 13.08 13.76 6.59
N THR A 288 14.04 13.03 7.15
CA THR A 288 15.40 13.51 7.39
C THR A 288 16.36 12.70 6.53
N GLY A 289 17.37 13.36 5.96
CA GLY A 289 18.34 12.73 5.07
C GLY A 289 19.38 13.73 4.61
N THR A 290 20.27 13.29 3.73
CA THR A 290 21.25 14.18 3.06
C THR A 290 20.53 15.09 2.06
N GLU A 291 21.20 16.15 1.61
CA GLU A 291 20.67 17.05 0.58
C GLU A 291 20.36 16.28 -0.73
N GLU A 292 21.17 15.29 -1.07
CA GLU A 292 20.97 14.45 -2.26
C GLU A 292 19.74 13.55 -2.13
N GLU A 293 19.55 12.93 -0.96
CA GLU A 293 18.36 12.11 -0.67
C GLU A 293 17.08 12.96 -0.70
N LEU A 294 17.11 14.14 -0.10
CA LEU A 294 15.99 15.08 -0.13
C LEU A 294 15.71 15.60 -1.55
N ALA A 295 16.74 15.87 -2.35
CA ALA A 295 16.58 16.23 -3.76
C ALA A 295 15.98 15.08 -4.59
N SER A 296 16.34 13.82 -4.28
CA SER A 296 15.73 12.65 -4.89
C SER A 296 14.24 12.53 -4.53
N LEU A 297 13.89 12.79 -3.26
CA LEU A 297 12.51 12.82 -2.81
C LEU A 297 11.70 13.94 -3.51
N GLN A 298 12.30 15.11 -3.71
CA GLN A 298 11.68 16.21 -4.45
C GLN A 298 11.34 15.80 -5.89
N LYS A 299 12.26 15.13 -6.59
CA LYS A 299 12.00 14.59 -7.95
C LYS A 299 10.87 13.58 -7.97
N SER A 300 10.82 12.71 -6.95
CA SER A 300 9.74 11.74 -6.80
C SER A 300 8.39 12.42 -6.60
N TYR A 301 8.33 13.45 -5.76
CA TYR A 301 7.14 14.28 -5.58
C TYR A 301 6.68 14.94 -6.88
N GLU A 302 7.60 15.53 -7.65
CA GLU A 302 7.29 16.16 -8.93
C GLU A 302 6.71 15.16 -9.94
N HIS A 303 7.19 13.92 -9.92
CA HIS A 303 6.61 12.85 -10.73
C HIS A 303 5.18 12.53 -10.30
N LEU A 304 4.91 12.43 -8.99
CA LEU A 304 3.55 12.21 -8.46
C LEU A 304 2.61 13.37 -8.80
N CYS A 305 3.09 14.61 -8.79
CA CYS A 305 2.31 15.76 -9.24
C CYS A 305 1.86 15.61 -10.70
N LYS A 306 2.76 15.18 -11.59
CA LYS A 306 2.41 14.93 -12.99
C LYS A 306 1.33 13.85 -13.13
N MET A 307 1.45 12.75 -12.39
CA MET A 307 0.44 11.69 -12.41
C MET A 307 -0.91 12.15 -11.83
N ARG A 308 -0.89 12.97 -10.77
CA ARG A 308 -2.09 13.62 -10.23
C ARG A 308 -2.76 14.51 -11.27
N ASP A 309 -1.99 15.36 -11.94
CA ASP A 309 -2.49 16.28 -12.94
C ASP A 309 -3.07 15.52 -14.15
N GLU A 310 -2.44 14.40 -14.53
CA GLU A 310 -2.95 13.50 -15.59
C GLU A 310 -4.34 12.93 -15.27
N ILE A 311 -4.62 12.49 -14.02
CA ILE A 311 -5.96 12.01 -13.67
C ILE A 311 -7.00 13.14 -13.59
N VAL A 312 -6.59 14.37 -13.34
CA VAL A 312 -7.45 15.56 -13.47
C VAL A 312 -7.77 15.82 -14.95
N GLU A 313 -6.77 15.84 -15.82
CA GLU A 313 -6.96 16.02 -17.28
C GLU A 313 -7.83 14.93 -17.90
N LEU A 314 -7.72 13.71 -17.41
CA LEU A 314 -8.59 12.57 -17.81
C LEU A 314 -10.03 12.67 -17.25
N GLY A 315 -10.32 13.67 -16.41
CA GLY A 315 -11.64 13.87 -15.80
C GLY A 315 -12.05 12.76 -14.82
N ILE A 316 -11.08 12.05 -14.22
CA ILE A 316 -11.34 11.01 -13.23
C ILE A 316 -11.57 11.64 -11.86
N VAL A 317 -10.82 12.69 -11.55
CA VAL A 317 -11.03 13.55 -10.39
C VAL A 317 -11.19 15.00 -10.85
N PRO A 318 -11.91 15.85 -10.13
CA PRO A 318 -12.04 17.27 -10.49
C PRO A 318 -10.70 18.02 -10.30
N PRO A 319 -10.58 19.26 -10.76
CA PRO A 319 -9.45 20.13 -10.43
C PRO A 319 -9.19 20.19 -8.92
N VAL A 320 -7.94 20.29 -8.52
CA VAL A 320 -7.51 20.27 -7.09
C VAL A 320 -8.29 21.27 -6.23
N ALA A 321 -8.64 22.43 -6.78
CA ALA A 321 -9.42 23.46 -6.05
C ALA A 321 -10.83 23.00 -5.64
N GLU A 322 -11.37 22.00 -6.33
CA GLU A 322 -12.73 21.47 -6.12
C GLU A 322 -12.74 20.19 -5.25
N TRP A 323 -11.57 19.64 -4.87
CA TRP A 323 -11.54 18.39 -4.11
C TRP A 323 -12.30 18.44 -2.79
N LYS A 324 -12.33 19.61 -2.13
CA LYS A 324 -13.10 19.80 -0.89
C LYS A 324 -14.61 19.71 -1.08
N GLU A 325 -15.11 19.87 -2.30
CA GLU A 325 -16.53 19.66 -2.62
C GLU A 325 -16.86 18.16 -2.63
N MET A 326 -15.93 17.32 -3.08
CA MET A 326 -16.09 15.86 -3.06
C MET A 326 -15.76 15.26 -1.70
N ASN A 327 -14.67 15.70 -1.09
CA ASN A 327 -14.20 15.27 0.22
C ASN A 327 -13.84 16.48 1.10
N PRO A 328 -14.74 16.91 1.98
CA PRO A 328 -14.53 18.06 2.86
C PRO A 328 -13.36 17.93 3.85
N ASN A 329 -12.81 16.73 3.99
CA ASN A 329 -11.70 16.46 4.91
C ASN A 329 -10.29 16.72 4.30
N LEU A 330 -10.21 17.09 3.00
CA LEU A 330 -8.96 17.40 2.30
C LEU A 330 -8.50 18.85 2.47
#